data_721481c4d9560ae627ce285291007ade
#
_entry.id   721481c4d9560ae627ce285291007ade
#
_cell.length_a   1.000
_cell.length_b   1.000
_cell.length_c   1.000
_cell.angle_alpha   90.00
_cell.angle_beta   90.00
_cell.angle_gamma   90.00
#
_symmetry.space_group_name_H-M   'P 1'
#
loop_
_entity.id
_entity.type
_entity.pdbx_description
1 polymer ?
#
loop_
_entity_poly.entity_id
_entity_poly.type
_entity_poly.pdbx_seq_one_letter_code
_entity_poly.pdbx_strand_id
1 'polypeptide(L)'
;MVQVDLITGFLGAGKTTFLRRYVAYLTAQGHHVCILENDFGAVNVDAMLVQDLLGERCEIETISGGCDCDTHQRRMRTKLISMAMRGFDRVVVEPSGIFDVDEFFDVLRDEPLDRWYTLGNVFAVVDALLPETLSPQAEYILASEAASAGRILLSRSQLATQAQRESAIDHLKRALAACKCSRTLTEKDFLIKDWADLEDADLAALDACGYQHADCEKLCFDAHDAFSSAYFLELGLPRQQLEARIPSLFTDAACGRVLRVKGFVQDAAGWVELNATADGLTAAPIPAGQEVLIVIGEGLDKERIEAVLRN
;
A
#
# COMPACT_ATOMS: atom_id res chain seq x y z
N MET A 1 26.24 1.03 -5.01
CA MET A 1 24.96 0.41 -5.38
C MET A 1 23.88 1.13 -4.59
N VAL A 2 22.75 1.40 -5.20
CA VAL A 2 21.59 2.00 -4.54
C VAL A 2 20.89 0.91 -3.73
N GLN A 3 20.57 1.15 -2.48
CA GLN A 3 19.74 0.23 -1.71
C GLN A 3 18.27 0.49 -2.02
N VAL A 4 17.50 -0.57 -2.31
CA VAL A 4 16.08 -0.47 -2.53
C VAL A 4 15.32 -1.19 -1.41
N ASP A 5 14.39 -0.49 -0.80
CA ASP A 5 13.50 -1.00 0.24
C ASP A 5 12.07 -1.09 -0.31
N LEU A 6 11.32 -2.09 0.11
CA LEU A 6 9.96 -2.35 -0.34
C LEU A 6 8.97 -2.30 0.82
N ILE A 7 7.92 -1.51 0.69
CA ILE A 7 6.82 -1.43 1.67
C ILE A 7 5.56 -2.00 1.04
N THR A 8 5.27 -3.26 1.33
CA THR A 8 4.08 -3.96 0.84
C THR A 8 2.96 -3.93 1.87
N GLY A 9 1.81 -4.43 1.53
CA GLY A 9 0.66 -4.59 2.41
C GLY A 9 -0.65 -4.38 1.67
N PHE A 10 -1.66 -5.16 2.05
CA PHE A 10 -2.95 -5.18 1.40
C PHE A 10 -3.62 -3.79 1.38
N LEU A 11 -4.65 -3.65 0.57
CA LEU A 11 -5.40 -2.40 0.39
C LEU A 11 -5.81 -1.80 1.74
N GLY A 12 -5.46 -0.53 1.96
CA GLY A 12 -5.84 0.18 3.18
C GLY A 12 -5.04 -0.15 4.43
N ALA A 13 -4.07 -1.05 4.37
CA ALA A 13 -3.26 -1.44 5.53
C ALA A 13 -2.44 -0.29 6.15
N GLY A 14 -2.27 0.84 5.45
CA GLY A 14 -1.57 2.01 5.99
C GLY A 14 -0.12 2.17 5.53
N LYS A 15 0.26 1.57 4.40
CA LYS A 15 1.61 1.65 3.81
C LYS A 15 2.15 3.07 3.75
N THR A 16 1.42 3.98 3.13
CA THR A 16 1.83 5.39 2.95
C THR A 16 2.08 6.10 4.28
N THR A 17 1.30 5.79 5.32
CA THR A 17 1.51 6.35 6.66
C THR A 17 2.83 5.87 7.27
N PHE A 18 3.17 4.60 7.12
CA PHE A 18 4.46 4.06 7.54
C PHE A 18 5.60 4.61 6.69
N LEU A 19 5.45 4.63 5.36
CA LEU A 19 6.43 5.19 4.42
C LEU A 19 6.87 6.59 4.85
N ARG A 20 5.93 7.45 5.20
CA ARG A 20 6.23 8.83 5.66
C ARG A 20 7.17 8.85 6.86
N ARG A 21 6.92 7.99 7.85
CA ARG A 21 7.78 7.89 9.05
C ARG A 21 9.16 7.36 8.72
N TYR A 22 9.21 6.32 7.90
CA TYR A 22 10.47 5.69 7.51
C TYR A 22 11.34 6.60 6.63
N VAL A 23 10.77 7.25 5.62
CA VAL A 23 11.50 8.21 4.77
C VAL A 23 11.97 9.42 5.56
N ALA A 24 11.15 9.96 6.46
CA ALA A 24 11.57 11.06 7.33
C ALA A 24 12.78 10.65 8.20
N TYR A 25 12.79 9.43 8.73
CA TYR A 25 13.95 8.89 9.44
C TYR A 25 15.19 8.78 8.53
N LEU A 26 15.08 8.19 7.35
CA LEU A 26 16.21 8.02 6.43
C LEU A 26 16.82 9.38 6.02
N THR A 27 15.98 10.36 5.71
CA THR A 27 16.44 11.72 5.35
C THR A 27 17.12 12.44 6.53
N ALA A 28 16.63 12.22 7.76
CA ALA A 28 17.25 12.73 8.97
C ALA A 28 18.63 12.08 9.23
N GLN A 29 18.81 10.81 8.86
CA GLN A 29 20.11 10.13 8.88
C GLN A 29 21.07 10.62 7.77
N GLY A 30 20.61 11.48 6.86
CA GLY A 30 21.40 12.09 5.82
C GLY A 30 21.33 11.41 4.47
N HIS A 31 20.51 10.38 4.29
CA HIS A 31 20.35 9.72 3.01
C HIS A 31 19.62 10.59 1.99
N HIS A 32 20.02 10.45 0.73
CA HIS A 32 19.30 10.98 -0.43
C HIS A 32 18.32 9.91 -0.91
N VAL A 33 17.05 10.12 -0.67
CA VAL A 33 15.98 9.13 -0.83
C VAL A 33 15.12 9.46 -2.05
N CYS A 34 14.79 8.46 -2.86
CA CYS A 34 13.72 8.56 -3.83
C CYS A 34 12.57 7.63 -3.44
N ILE A 35 11.38 8.18 -3.33
CA ILE A 35 10.14 7.40 -3.18
C ILE A 35 9.69 6.98 -4.58
N LEU A 36 9.43 5.70 -4.78
CA LEU A 36 8.79 5.19 -6.00
C LEU A 36 7.39 4.71 -5.65
N GLU A 37 6.42 5.57 -5.97
CA GLU A 37 5.00 5.25 -5.85
C GLU A 37 4.54 4.50 -7.09
N ASN A 38 3.87 3.40 -6.85
CA ASN A 38 3.29 2.60 -7.90
C ASN A 38 1.76 2.62 -7.77
N ASP A 39 1.13 3.57 -8.47
CA ASP A 39 -0.33 3.68 -8.52
C ASP A 39 -0.83 3.31 -9.92
N PHE A 40 -1.69 2.30 -9.99
CA PHE A 40 -2.38 1.92 -11.24
C PHE A 40 -3.42 2.95 -11.68
N GLY A 41 -3.65 3.99 -10.89
CA GLY A 41 -4.68 4.99 -11.08
C GLY A 41 -4.39 6.03 -12.17
N ALA A 42 -5.46 6.58 -12.73
CA ALA A 42 -5.38 7.75 -13.63
C ALA A 42 -4.95 9.03 -12.90
N VAL A 43 -5.07 9.07 -11.56
CA VAL A 43 -4.70 10.19 -10.69
C VAL A 43 -3.82 9.67 -9.58
N ASN A 44 -2.62 10.22 -9.45
CA ASN A 44 -1.67 9.83 -8.43
C ASN A 44 -2.04 10.44 -7.07
N VAL A 45 -2.89 9.74 -6.36
CA VAL A 45 -3.47 10.15 -5.08
C VAL A 45 -2.46 10.01 -3.95
N ASP A 46 -1.65 8.96 -3.97
CA ASP A 46 -0.68 8.68 -2.89
C ASP A 46 0.50 9.66 -2.91
N ALA A 47 0.94 10.11 -4.08
CA ALA A 47 1.97 11.15 -4.19
C ALA A 47 1.60 12.47 -3.50
N MET A 48 0.31 12.81 -3.43
CA MET A 48 -0.13 14.01 -2.72
C MET A 48 0.09 13.91 -1.21
N LEU A 49 0.06 12.71 -0.65
CA LEU A 49 0.22 12.48 0.79
C LEU A 49 1.67 12.58 1.26
N VAL A 50 2.63 12.52 0.36
CA VAL A 50 4.07 12.57 0.70
C VAL A 50 4.74 13.88 0.26
N GLN A 51 3.99 14.85 -0.27
CA GLN A 51 4.51 16.11 -0.78
C GLN A 51 5.31 16.91 0.26
N ASP A 52 4.94 16.85 1.52
CA ASP A 52 5.63 17.53 2.61
C ASP A 52 6.99 16.91 2.96
N LEU A 53 7.30 15.71 2.47
CA LEU A 53 8.62 15.09 2.60
C LEU A 53 9.60 15.55 1.52
N LEU A 54 9.09 16.13 0.42
CA LEU A 54 9.91 16.52 -0.71
C LEU A 54 10.82 17.69 -0.39
N GLY A 55 12.06 17.62 -0.84
CA GLY A 55 13.07 18.64 -0.57
C GLY A 55 14.43 18.24 -1.12
N GLU A 56 15.49 18.84 -0.61
CA GLU A 56 16.86 18.62 -1.11
C GLU A 56 17.33 17.14 -1.01
N ARG A 57 16.73 16.36 -0.09
CA ARG A 57 17.14 14.97 0.17
C ARG A 57 16.04 13.95 -0.10
N CYS A 58 14.87 14.37 -0.55
CA CYS A 58 13.77 13.48 -0.85
C CYS A 58 13.07 13.88 -2.14
N GLU A 59 12.99 12.95 -3.07
CA GLU A 59 12.27 13.12 -4.31
C GLU A 59 11.23 12.01 -4.47
N ILE A 60 10.25 12.23 -5.35
CA ILE A 60 9.24 11.25 -5.69
C ILE A 60 9.23 10.98 -7.19
N GLU A 61 9.14 9.73 -7.53
CA GLU A 61 8.85 9.23 -8.88
C GLU A 61 7.60 8.37 -8.84
N THR A 62 6.83 8.40 -9.90
CA THR A 62 5.57 7.67 -9.96
C THR A 62 5.51 6.79 -11.19
N ILE A 63 4.93 5.61 -11.02
CA ILE A 63 4.53 4.74 -12.12
C ILE A 63 3.01 4.83 -12.19
N SER A 64 2.51 5.48 -13.23
CA SER A 64 1.08 5.61 -13.46
C SER A 64 0.66 4.86 -14.72
N GLY A 65 -0.51 4.22 -14.65
CA GLY A 65 -1.14 3.51 -15.76
C GLY A 65 -0.34 2.30 -16.26
N GLY A 66 -1.00 1.40 -16.83
CA GLY A 66 -0.52 0.16 -17.43
C GLY A 66 -1.70 -0.79 -17.42
N CYS A 67 -2.20 -1.16 -18.62
CA CYS A 67 -3.35 -2.05 -18.71
C CYS A 67 -2.97 -3.52 -18.55
N ASP A 68 -1.66 -3.81 -18.42
CA ASP A 68 -1.14 -5.17 -18.32
C ASP A 68 0.16 -5.20 -17.48
N CYS A 69 0.45 -6.36 -16.90
CA CYS A 69 1.62 -6.60 -16.04
C CYS A 69 2.95 -6.32 -16.78
N ASP A 70 3.06 -6.70 -18.05
CA ASP A 70 4.28 -6.52 -18.84
C ASP A 70 4.63 -5.03 -19.01
N THR A 71 3.64 -4.19 -19.30
CA THR A 71 3.83 -2.75 -19.45
C THR A 71 4.22 -2.14 -18.11
N HIS A 72 3.63 -2.61 -17.01
CA HIS A 72 3.93 -2.15 -15.68
C HIS A 72 5.38 -2.48 -15.27
N GLN A 73 5.82 -3.72 -15.44
CA GLN A 73 7.20 -4.15 -15.17
C GLN A 73 8.22 -3.35 -16.00
N ARG A 74 7.95 -3.10 -17.29
CA ARG A 74 8.82 -2.28 -18.15
C ARG A 74 8.94 -0.85 -17.65
N ARG A 75 7.85 -0.24 -17.18
CA ARG A 75 7.86 1.11 -16.60
C ARG A 75 8.63 1.15 -15.30
N MET A 76 8.40 0.19 -14.41
CA MET A 76 9.15 0.05 -13.16
C MET A 76 10.65 -0.06 -13.45
N ARG A 77 11.05 -0.95 -14.34
CA ARG A 77 12.45 -1.12 -14.78
C ARG A 77 13.04 0.17 -15.31
N THR A 78 12.33 0.89 -16.19
CA THR A 78 12.79 2.17 -16.74
C THR A 78 12.99 3.23 -15.66
N LYS A 79 12.07 3.32 -14.71
CA LYS A 79 12.17 4.25 -13.57
C LYS A 79 13.35 3.89 -12.68
N LEU A 80 13.54 2.63 -12.32
CA LEU A 80 14.67 2.17 -11.51
C LEU A 80 16.00 2.46 -12.21
N ILE A 81 16.12 2.25 -13.52
CA ILE A 81 17.30 2.63 -14.31
C ILE A 81 17.58 4.13 -14.18
N SER A 82 16.58 4.97 -14.38
CA SER A 82 16.70 6.43 -14.28
C SER A 82 17.15 6.86 -12.89
N MET A 83 16.56 6.30 -11.83
CA MET A 83 16.88 6.63 -10.45
C MET A 83 18.32 6.22 -10.07
N ALA A 84 18.77 5.04 -10.51
CA ALA A 84 20.17 4.62 -10.28
C ALA A 84 21.19 5.60 -10.89
N MET A 85 20.86 6.19 -12.05
CA MET A 85 21.72 7.18 -12.71
C MET A 85 21.72 8.55 -12.02
N ARG A 86 20.74 8.84 -11.18
CA ARG A 86 20.61 10.13 -10.47
C ARG A 86 21.35 10.17 -9.14
N GLY A 87 21.88 9.04 -8.66
CA GLY A 87 22.77 8.99 -7.52
C GLY A 87 22.07 9.04 -6.16
N PHE A 88 20.87 8.47 -6.06
CA PHE A 88 20.20 8.25 -4.77
C PHE A 88 20.93 7.20 -3.94
N ASP A 89 20.92 7.37 -2.62
CA ASP A 89 21.42 6.36 -1.67
C ASP A 89 20.39 5.25 -1.46
N ARG A 90 19.12 5.65 -1.41
CA ARG A 90 17.98 4.80 -1.14
C ARG A 90 16.84 5.03 -2.12
N VAL A 91 16.21 3.95 -2.52
CA VAL A 91 14.91 3.97 -3.20
C VAL A 91 13.92 3.22 -2.33
N VAL A 92 12.84 3.88 -1.93
CA VAL A 92 11.75 3.26 -1.15
C VAL A 92 10.56 3.09 -2.07
N VAL A 93 10.19 1.84 -2.33
CA VAL A 93 9.10 1.48 -3.24
C VAL A 93 7.84 1.18 -2.43
N GLU A 94 6.75 1.89 -2.74
CA GLU A 94 5.42 1.55 -2.27
C GLU A 94 4.57 1.10 -3.47
N PRO A 95 4.36 -0.21 -3.65
CA PRO A 95 3.46 -0.71 -4.69
C PRO A 95 2.00 -0.60 -4.26
N SER A 96 1.11 -0.79 -5.23
CA SER A 96 -0.32 -0.98 -5.00
C SER A 96 -0.55 -2.13 -4.00
N GLY A 97 -1.61 -2.05 -3.21
CA GLY A 97 -1.98 -3.10 -2.23
C GLY A 97 -2.59 -4.36 -2.85
N ILE A 98 -2.42 -4.58 -4.14
CA ILE A 98 -2.76 -5.81 -4.88
C ILE A 98 -1.57 -6.26 -5.74
N PHE A 99 -0.37 -5.76 -5.46
CA PHE A 99 0.83 -6.02 -6.24
C PHE A 99 1.43 -7.39 -5.87
N ASP A 100 1.80 -8.17 -6.88
CA ASP A 100 2.57 -9.40 -6.66
C ASP A 100 4.05 -9.05 -6.39
N VAL A 101 4.51 -9.33 -5.19
CA VAL A 101 5.87 -9.02 -4.73
C VAL A 101 6.95 -9.73 -5.54
N ASP A 102 6.66 -10.89 -6.10
CA ASP A 102 7.59 -11.63 -6.96
C ASP A 102 7.97 -10.83 -8.21
N GLU A 103 7.03 -10.05 -8.77
CA GLU A 103 7.31 -9.19 -9.92
C GLU A 103 8.41 -8.14 -9.63
N PHE A 104 8.42 -7.61 -8.42
CA PHE A 104 9.45 -6.67 -8.00
C PHE A 104 10.83 -7.34 -7.94
N PHE A 105 10.91 -8.53 -7.39
CA PHE A 105 12.17 -9.26 -7.32
C PHE A 105 12.68 -9.67 -8.71
N ASP A 106 11.78 -10.07 -9.60
CA ASP A 106 12.14 -10.42 -10.97
C ASP A 106 12.71 -9.20 -11.70
N VAL A 107 12.09 -8.02 -11.59
CA VAL A 107 12.61 -6.79 -12.18
C VAL A 107 14.00 -6.44 -11.64
N LEU A 108 14.27 -6.61 -10.35
CA LEU A 108 15.57 -6.30 -9.76
C LEU A 108 16.68 -7.28 -10.18
N ARG A 109 16.33 -8.52 -10.56
CA ARG A 109 17.28 -9.52 -11.03
C ARG A 109 17.69 -9.33 -12.48
N ASP A 110 16.94 -8.51 -13.24
CA ASP A 110 17.26 -8.21 -14.64
C ASP A 110 18.46 -7.26 -14.79
N GLU A 111 19.31 -7.52 -15.78
CA GLU A 111 20.36 -6.58 -16.17
C GLU A 111 19.77 -5.24 -16.68
N PRO A 112 20.31 -4.07 -16.29
CA PRO A 112 21.49 -3.86 -15.45
C PRO A 112 21.19 -3.66 -13.96
N LEU A 113 19.91 -3.82 -13.51
CA LEU A 113 19.48 -3.49 -12.16
C LEU A 113 20.14 -4.38 -11.10
N ASP A 114 20.40 -5.64 -11.43
CA ASP A 114 21.11 -6.62 -10.59
C ASP A 114 22.50 -6.14 -10.12
N ARG A 115 23.13 -5.24 -10.90
CA ARG A 115 24.46 -4.65 -10.61
C ARG A 115 24.38 -3.27 -9.96
N TRP A 116 23.24 -2.60 -10.09
CA TRP A 116 23.08 -1.22 -9.63
C TRP A 116 22.34 -1.11 -8.30
N TYR A 117 21.52 -2.11 -8.02
CA TYR A 117 20.70 -2.17 -6.80
C TYR A 117 21.13 -3.29 -5.85
N THR A 118 20.95 -3.02 -4.58
CA THR A 118 20.96 -4.05 -3.53
C THR A 118 19.61 -4.03 -2.85
N LEU A 119 18.95 -5.19 -2.76
CA LEU A 119 17.74 -5.31 -1.98
C LEU A 119 18.08 -5.10 -0.49
N GLY A 120 17.43 -4.13 0.11
CA GLY A 120 17.56 -3.78 1.52
C GLY A 120 16.47 -4.41 2.37
N ASN A 121 15.52 -3.59 2.80
CA ASN A 121 14.46 -4.01 3.71
C ASN A 121 13.15 -4.29 2.96
N VAL A 122 12.45 -5.33 3.36
CA VAL A 122 11.09 -5.61 2.90
C VAL A 122 10.17 -5.56 4.12
N PHE A 123 9.20 -4.67 4.06
CA PHE A 123 8.18 -4.51 5.10
C PHE A 123 6.82 -4.95 4.57
N ALA A 124 6.10 -5.76 5.34
CA ALA A 124 4.71 -6.03 5.08
C ALA A 124 3.83 -5.33 6.12
N VAL A 125 2.98 -4.44 5.68
CA VAL A 125 2.03 -3.75 6.54
C VAL A 125 0.72 -4.53 6.57
N VAL A 126 0.34 -5.04 7.73
CA VAL A 126 -0.87 -5.82 7.95
C VAL A 126 -1.79 -5.08 8.92
N ASP A 127 -3.06 -4.99 8.57
CA ASP A 127 -4.05 -4.34 9.42
C ASP A 127 -4.42 -5.22 10.63
N ALA A 128 -4.34 -4.68 11.83
CA ALA A 128 -4.78 -5.37 13.05
C ALA A 128 -6.31 -5.61 13.09
N LEU A 129 -7.06 -4.89 12.26
CA LEU A 129 -8.51 -5.01 12.08
C LEU A 129 -8.86 -5.80 10.80
N LEU A 130 -7.94 -6.65 10.31
CA LEU A 130 -8.15 -7.45 9.11
C LEU A 130 -9.44 -8.27 9.24
N PRO A 131 -10.32 -8.27 8.21
CA PRO A 131 -11.53 -9.09 8.20
C PRO A 131 -11.21 -10.57 8.41
N GLU A 132 -12.09 -11.30 9.11
CA GLU A 132 -11.90 -12.73 9.38
C GLU A 132 -11.86 -13.59 8.12
N THR A 133 -12.49 -13.12 7.04
CA THR A 133 -12.56 -13.84 5.74
C THR A 133 -12.26 -12.89 4.59
N LEU A 134 -11.35 -13.31 3.75
CA LEU A 134 -11.03 -12.67 2.48
C LEU A 134 -11.41 -13.59 1.31
N SER A 135 -11.38 -13.05 0.08
CA SER A 135 -11.47 -13.90 -1.11
C SER A 135 -10.18 -14.72 -1.27
N PRO A 136 -10.21 -15.85 -1.99
CA PRO A 136 -8.98 -16.63 -2.24
C PRO A 136 -7.85 -15.80 -2.87
N GLN A 137 -8.19 -14.83 -3.72
CA GLN A 137 -7.25 -13.92 -4.34
C GLN A 137 -6.65 -12.95 -3.33
N ALA A 138 -7.47 -12.36 -2.46
CA ALA A 138 -7.02 -11.47 -1.40
C ALA A 138 -6.16 -12.20 -0.35
N GLU A 139 -6.52 -13.45 0.00
CA GLU A 139 -5.71 -14.33 0.86
C GLU A 139 -4.32 -14.58 0.25
N TYR A 140 -4.27 -14.86 -1.05
CA TYR A 140 -2.99 -15.05 -1.75
C TYR A 140 -2.14 -13.78 -1.72
N ILE A 141 -2.72 -12.62 -2.06
CA ILE A 141 -2.00 -11.34 -2.03
C ILE A 141 -1.45 -11.06 -0.64
N LEU A 142 -2.28 -11.21 0.40
CA LEU A 142 -1.87 -11.03 1.80
C LEU A 142 -0.68 -11.94 2.17
N ALA A 143 -0.70 -13.20 1.73
CA ALA A 143 0.38 -14.15 1.97
C ALA A 143 1.64 -13.76 1.19
N SER A 144 1.53 -13.46 -0.11
CA SER A 144 2.65 -13.10 -0.99
C SER A 144 3.37 -11.85 -0.47
N GLU A 145 2.63 -10.83 -0.04
CA GLU A 145 3.18 -9.60 0.51
C GLU A 145 3.96 -9.82 1.80
N ALA A 146 3.54 -10.76 2.65
CA ALA A 146 4.20 -11.05 3.92
C ALA A 146 5.32 -12.09 3.81
N ALA A 147 5.30 -12.93 2.78
CA ALA A 147 6.22 -14.06 2.64
C ALA A 147 7.70 -13.63 2.70
N SER A 148 8.06 -12.58 1.98
CA SER A 148 9.44 -12.10 1.87
C SER A 148 9.80 -10.98 2.83
N ALA A 149 8.89 -10.56 3.72
CA ALA A 149 9.13 -9.44 4.62
C ALA A 149 10.19 -9.74 5.68
N GLY A 150 11.18 -8.88 5.84
CA GLY A 150 12.10 -8.89 6.97
C GLY A 150 11.40 -8.51 8.27
N ARG A 151 10.36 -7.67 8.17
CA ARG A 151 9.51 -7.30 9.30
C ARG A 151 8.05 -7.12 8.86
N ILE A 152 7.13 -7.64 9.66
CA ILE A 152 5.68 -7.44 9.50
C ILE A 152 5.24 -6.38 10.50
N LEU A 153 4.60 -5.33 10.01
CA LEU A 153 4.17 -4.18 10.78
C LEU A 153 2.65 -4.26 10.99
N LEU A 154 2.22 -4.50 12.23
CA LEU A 154 0.79 -4.56 12.54
C LEU A 154 0.23 -3.15 12.76
N SER A 155 -0.36 -2.59 11.70
CA SER A 155 -0.96 -1.26 11.72
C SER A 155 -2.25 -1.22 12.53
N ARG A 156 -2.67 -0.02 12.96
CA ARG A 156 -3.88 0.20 13.77
C ARG A 156 -3.95 -0.67 15.03
N SER A 157 -2.80 -1.16 15.49
CA SER A 157 -2.71 -2.01 16.67
C SER A 157 -3.22 -1.32 17.94
N GLN A 158 -3.13 0.02 18.01
CA GLN A 158 -3.67 0.84 19.09
C GLN A 158 -5.20 0.90 19.11
N LEU A 159 -5.86 0.66 17.97
CA LEU A 159 -7.32 0.64 17.85
C LEU A 159 -7.90 -0.77 18.07
N ALA A 160 -7.06 -1.80 17.90
CA ALA A 160 -7.47 -3.20 18.00
C ALA A 160 -7.34 -3.71 19.44
N THR A 161 -8.30 -4.55 19.85
CA THR A 161 -8.17 -5.35 21.07
C THR A 161 -7.07 -6.40 20.92
N GLN A 162 -6.61 -6.97 22.03
CA GLN A 162 -5.64 -8.06 21.97
C GLN A 162 -6.15 -9.24 21.13
N ALA A 163 -7.41 -9.63 21.30
CA ALA A 163 -8.02 -10.72 20.53
C ALA A 163 -8.05 -10.44 19.02
N GLN A 164 -8.31 -9.19 18.60
CA GLN A 164 -8.27 -8.82 17.18
C GLN A 164 -6.86 -8.88 16.62
N ARG A 165 -5.85 -8.40 17.35
CA ARG A 165 -4.44 -8.51 16.94
C ARG A 165 -4.01 -9.96 16.77
N GLU A 166 -4.35 -10.82 17.74
CA GLU A 166 -4.07 -12.26 17.67
C GLU A 166 -4.79 -12.91 16.48
N SER A 167 -6.07 -12.55 16.26
CA SER A 167 -6.85 -13.03 15.10
C SER A 167 -6.21 -12.65 13.76
N ALA A 168 -5.75 -11.40 13.61
CA ALA A 168 -5.08 -10.94 12.39
C ALA A 168 -3.75 -11.68 12.16
N ILE A 169 -2.97 -11.90 13.20
CA ILE A 169 -1.71 -12.68 13.13
C ILE A 169 -1.99 -14.14 12.74
N ASP A 170 -2.99 -14.76 13.34
CA ASP A 170 -3.35 -16.15 13.02
C ASP A 170 -3.98 -16.27 11.63
N HIS A 171 -4.70 -15.24 11.17
CA HIS A 171 -5.20 -15.16 9.80
C HIS A 171 -4.02 -15.16 8.82
N LEU A 172 -3.02 -14.30 9.02
CA LEU A 172 -1.83 -14.24 8.18
C LEU A 172 -1.08 -15.58 8.14
N LYS A 173 -0.93 -16.25 9.30
CA LYS A 173 -0.31 -17.58 9.36
C LYS A 173 -1.09 -18.62 8.54
N ARG A 174 -2.44 -18.57 8.61
CA ARG A 174 -3.30 -19.45 7.81
C ARG A 174 -3.18 -19.17 6.31
N ALA A 175 -3.13 -17.89 5.91
CA ALA A 175 -2.95 -17.49 4.51
C ALA A 175 -1.61 -18.00 3.96
N LEU A 176 -0.50 -17.83 4.68
CA LEU A 176 0.81 -18.38 4.30
C LEU A 176 0.78 -19.91 4.18
N ALA A 177 0.15 -20.62 5.13
CA ALA A 177 0.01 -22.05 5.08
C ALA A 177 -0.84 -22.52 3.88
N ALA A 178 -1.90 -21.81 3.54
CA ALA A 178 -2.75 -22.10 2.38
C ALA A 178 -1.98 -21.97 1.05
N CYS A 179 -1.05 -21.02 0.96
CA CYS A 179 -0.13 -20.86 -0.17
C CYS A 179 1.09 -21.79 -0.10
N LYS A 180 1.10 -22.75 0.83
CA LYS A 180 2.24 -23.66 1.07
C LYS A 180 3.57 -22.91 1.20
N CYS A 181 3.53 -21.74 1.82
CA CYS A 181 4.72 -20.94 2.00
C CYS A 181 5.73 -21.65 2.91
N SER A 182 6.99 -21.61 2.52
CA SER A 182 8.08 -22.24 3.30
C SER A 182 8.37 -21.52 4.62
N ARG A 183 7.85 -20.28 4.78
CA ARG A 183 8.08 -19.45 5.97
C ARG A 183 7.10 -19.78 7.10
N THR A 184 7.67 -19.86 8.31
CA THR A 184 6.89 -19.92 9.56
C THR A 184 7.10 -18.63 10.35
N LEU A 185 6.01 -17.95 10.70
CA LEU A 185 6.04 -16.70 11.44
C LEU A 185 6.12 -16.93 12.94
N THR A 186 6.98 -16.13 13.59
CA THR A 186 7.17 -16.07 15.05
C THR A 186 6.86 -14.66 15.57
N GLU A 187 6.77 -14.46 16.86
CA GLU A 187 6.57 -13.13 17.46
C GLU A 187 7.66 -12.12 17.05
N LYS A 188 8.87 -12.57 16.77
CA LYS A 188 9.99 -11.72 16.36
C LYS A 188 9.82 -11.13 14.97
N ASP A 189 8.97 -11.71 14.15
CA ASP A 189 8.68 -11.20 12.81
C ASP A 189 7.77 -9.97 12.83
N PHE A 190 7.09 -9.74 13.95
CA PHE A 190 6.10 -8.66 14.07
C PHE A 190 6.64 -7.45 14.83
N LEU A 191 6.25 -6.27 14.37
CA LEU A 191 6.28 -5.03 15.15
C LEU A 191 4.84 -4.62 15.43
N ILE A 192 4.47 -4.61 16.73
CA ILE A 192 3.14 -4.26 17.21
C ILE A 192 3.29 -2.99 18.05
N LYS A 193 3.25 -1.82 17.38
CA LYS A 193 3.41 -0.51 18.02
C LYS A 193 2.60 0.52 17.24
N ASP A 194 2.04 1.52 17.95
CA ASP A 194 1.50 2.69 17.25
C ASP A 194 2.64 3.41 16.53
N TRP A 195 2.43 3.78 15.29
CA TRP A 195 3.46 4.45 14.51
C TRP A 195 3.75 5.87 14.99
N ALA A 196 2.83 6.49 15.72
CA ALA A 196 3.10 7.75 16.42
C ALA A 196 4.16 7.59 17.53
N ASP A 197 4.23 6.38 18.11
CA ASP A 197 5.15 6.05 19.21
C ASP A 197 6.46 5.39 18.73
N LEU A 198 6.68 5.28 17.39
CA LEU A 198 7.95 4.78 16.87
C LEU A 198 9.08 5.75 17.20
N GLU A 199 10.08 5.22 17.90
CA GLU A 199 11.31 5.92 18.26
C GLU A 199 12.42 5.66 17.24
N ASP A 200 13.48 6.45 17.26
CA ASP A 200 14.64 6.26 16.36
C ASP A 200 15.27 4.88 16.52
N ALA A 201 15.24 4.29 17.70
CA ALA A 201 15.72 2.93 17.94
C ALA A 201 14.88 1.86 17.21
N ASP A 202 13.56 2.03 17.16
CA ASP A 202 12.67 1.15 16.41
C ASP A 202 12.94 1.28 14.91
N LEU A 203 13.06 2.52 14.41
CA LEU A 203 13.33 2.81 13.00
C LEU A 203 14.71 2.31 12.58
N ALA A 204 15.72 2.41 13.44
CA ALA A 204 17.03 1.83 13.19
C ALA A 204 16.99 0.29 13.12
N ALA A 205 16.19 -0.35 13.98
CA ALA A 205 15.99 -1.79 13.93
C ALA A 205 15.21 -2.23 12.67
N LEU A 206 14.29 -1.40 12.20
CA LEU A 206 13.59 -1.60 10.92
C LEU A 206 14.53 -1.43 9.74
N ASP A 207 15.41 -0.41 9.75
CA ASP A 207 16.40 -0.16 8.70
C ASP A 207 17.45 -1.27 8.55
N ALA A 208 17.51 -2.16 9.53
CA ALA A 208 18.40 -3.33 9.54
C ALA A 208 17.66 -4.67 9.45
N CYS A 209 16.35 -4.68 9.16
CA CYS A 209 15.57 -5.93 9.20
C CYS A 209 15.80 -6.86 8.00
N GLY A 210 16.28 -6.31 6.88
CA GLY A 210 16.51 -7.06 5.65
C GLY A 210 15.24 -7.65 5.04
N TYR A 211 15.36 -8.83 4.47
CA TYR A 211 14.26 -9.60 3.87
C TYR A 211 14.44 -11.09 4.11
N GLN A 212 13.40 -11.88 3.81
CA GLN A 212 13.43 -13.32 3.92
C GLN A 212 13.27 -13.96 2.54
N HIS A 213 13.95 -15.09 2.32
CA HIS A 213 13.64 -15.93 1.16
C HIS A 213 12.53 -16.89 1.56
N ALA A 214 11.41 -16.82 0.83
CA ALA A 214 10.29 -17.72 1.03
C ALA A 214 9.67 -18.09 -0.31
N ASP A 215 9.47 -19.39 -0.50
CA ASP A 215 8.77 -19.91 -1.66
C ASP A 215 7.29 -20.09 -1.28
N CYS A 216 6.40 -19.54 -2.07
CA CYS A 216 4.95 -19.75 -1.98
C CYS A 216 4.45 -20.35 -3.28
N GLU A 217 3.45 -21.22 -3.20
CA GLU A 217 2.79 -21.73 -4.40
C GLU A 217 1.98 -20.61 -5.05
N LYS A 218 2.35 -20.25 -6.29
CA LYS A 218 1.66 -19.17 -7.00
C LYS A 218 0.22 -19.56 -7.35
N LEU A 219 -0.72 -18.69 -7.00
CA LEU A 219 -2.06 -18.73 -7.52
C LEU A 219 -2.08 -17.97 -8.85
N CYS A 220 -2.30 -18.70 -9.95
CA CYS A 220 -2.38 -18.07 -11.27
C CYS A 220 -3.73 -17.36 -11.43
N PHE A 221 -3.76 -16.06 -11.23
CA PHE A 221 -4.89 -15.19 -11.57
C PHE A 221 -4.33 -13.82 -11.99
N ASP A 222 -5.10 -13.10 -12.80
CA ASP A 222 -4.79 -11.71 -13.06
C ASP A 222 -5.34 -10.86 -11.91
N ALA A 223 -4.45 -10.18 -11.20
CA ALA A 223 -4.86 -9.32 -10.08
C ALA A 223 -5.77 -8.17 -10.54
N HIS A 224 -5.64 -7.73 -11.80
CA HIS A 224 -6.51 -6.70 -12.38
C HIS A 224 -7.90 -7.21 -12.73
N ASP A 225 -8.03 -8.50 -13.06
CA ASP A 225 -9.33 -9.13 -13.27
C ASP A 225 -10.04 -9.39 -11.93
N ALA A 226 -9.27 -9.73 -10.90
CA ALA A 226 -9.81 -10.00 -9.56
C ALA A 226 -10.20 -8.72 -8.82
N PHE A 227 -9.41 -7.67 -8.97
CA PHE A 227 -9.62 -6.39 -8.29
C PHE A 227 -9.75 -5.27 -9.31
N SER A 228 -10.69 -4.39 -9.11
CA SER A 228 -10.92 -3.23 -9.99
C SER A 228 -10.98 -1.92 -9.19
N SER A 229 -10.70 -0.83 -9.87
CA SER A 229 -10.79 0.53 -9.32
C SER A 229 -11.74 1.36 -10.15
N ALA A 230 -12.76 1.91 -9.52
CA ALA A 230 -13.69 2.85 -10.15
C ALA A 230 -13.33 4.28 -9.74
N TYR A 231 -13.06 5.12 -10.73
CA TYR A 231 -12.67 6.53 -10.54
C TYR A 231 -13.86 7.44 -10.82
N PHE A 232 -14.11 8.36 -9.89
CA PHE A 232 -15.13 9.39 -9.98
C PHE A 232 -14.43 10.74 -9.82
N LEU A 233 -14.29 11.45 -10.94
CA LEU A 233 -13.71 12.79 -11.01
C LEU A 233 -14.83 13.81 -10.92
N GLU A 234 -14.58 14.90 -10.21
CA GLU A 234 -15.49 16.07 -10.18
C GLU A 234 -16.95 15.70 -9.86
N LEU A 235 -17.15 14.89 -8.81
CA LEU A 235 -18.50 14.52 -8.36
C LEU A 235 -19.34 15.73 -7.98
N GLY A 236 -18.70 16.83 -7.56
CA GLY A 236 -19.35 18.06 -7.14
C GLY A 236 -20.24 17.88 -5.91
N LEU A 237 -19.98 16.89 -5.09
CA LEU A 237 -20.75 16.57 -3.89
C LEU A 237 -20.10 17.16 -2.64
N PRO A 238 -20.87 17.80 -1.76
CA PRO A 238 -20.34 18.27 -0.48
C PRO A 238 -19.75 17.12 0.35
N ARG A 239 -18.64 17.39 1.05
CA ARG A 239 -17.96 16.43 1.94
C ARG A 239 -18.93 15.67 2.85
N GLN A 240 -19.84 16.37 3.53
CA GLN A 240 -20.80 15.75 4.45
C GLN A 240 -21.70 14.71 3.77
N GLN A 241 -22.07 14.94 2.51
CA GLN A 241 -22.86 13.98 1.74
C GLN A 241 -22.04 12.74 1.40
N LEU A 242 -20.77 12.91 1.01
CA LEU A 242 -19.89 11.79 0.75
C LEU A 242 -19.63 10.95 2.02
N GLU A 243 -19.34 11.61 3.15
CA GLU A 243 -19.17 10.93 4.44
C GLU A 243 -20.40 10.12 4.85
N ALA A 244 -21.61 10.63 4.55
CA ALA A 244 -22.85 9.93 4.87
C ALA A 244 -23.15 8.74 3.95
N ARG A 245 -22.71 8.79 2.68
CA ARG A 245 -23.07 7.82 1.64
C ARG A 245 -22.02 6.72 1.45
N ILE A 246 -20.74 7.04 1.60
CA ILE A 246 -19.63 6.10 1.44
C ILE A 246 -19.84 4.80 2.25
N PRO A 247 -20.28 4.83 3.52
CA PRO A 247 -20.51 3.58 4.27
C PRO A 247 -21.51 2.62 3.62
N SER A 248 -22.49 3.13 2.86
CA SER A 248 -23.48 2.32 2.17
C SER A 248 -22.87 1.49 1.03
N LEU A 249 -21.75 1.93 0.45
CA LEU A 249 -21.05 1.19 -0.60
C LEU A 249 -20.53 -0.17 -0.11
N PHE A 250 -20.15 -0.28 1.17
CA PHE A 250 -19.65 -1.52 1.74
C PHE A 250 -20.75 -2.55 2.08
N THR A 251 -22.00 -2.09 2.13
CA THR A 251 -23.14 -2.93 2.50
C THR A 251 -24.08 -3.23 1.35
N ASP A 252 -24.01 -2.47 0.25
CA ASP A 252 -24.81 -2.70 -0.95
C ASP A 252 -24.12 -3.69 -1.89
N ALA A 253 -24.56 -4.95 -1.83
CA ALA A 253 -24.01 -6.02 -2.68
C ALA A 253 -24.13 -5.73 -4.20
N ALA A 254 -25.02 -4.83 -4.62
CA ALA A 254 -25.13 -4.42 -6.03
C ALA A 254 -23.95 -3.52 -6.47
N CYS A 255 -23.20 -2.94 -5.55
CA CYS A 255 -21.97 -2.20 -5.86
C CYS A 255 -20.77 -3.11 -6.16
N GLY A 256 -20.89 -4.43 -5.97
CA GLY A 256 -19.79 -5.37 -5.87
C GLY A 256 -19.26 -5.47 -4.43
N ARG A 257 -18.13 -6.15 -4.26
CA ARG A 257 -17.46 -6.21 -2.97
C ARG A 257 -16.48 -5.04 -2.82
N VAL A 258 -16.95 -3.94 -2.26
CA VAL A 258 -16.09 -2.77 -2.01
C VAL A 258 -15.14 -3.08 -0.85
N LEU A 259 -13.84 -2.91 -1.07
CA LEU A 259 -12.78 -3.13 -0.09
C LEU A 259 -12.26 -1.83 0.50
N ARG A 260 -12.17 -0.77 -0.33
CA ARG A 260 -11.66 0.53 0.09
C ARG A 260 -12.30 1.64 -0.71
N VAL A 261 -12.52 2.77 -0.07
CA VAL A 261 -12.83 4.05 -0.74
C VAL A 261 -11.80 5.08 -0.29
N LYS A 262 -11.14 5.73 -1.25
CA LYS A 262 -10.19 6.82 -1.00
C LYS A 262 -10.55 8.00 -1.87
N GLY A 263 -10.44 9.21 -1.35
CA GLY A 263 -10.70 10.38 -2.17
C GLY A 263 -10.25 11.67 -1.53
N PHE A 264 -10.25 12.73 -2.35
CA PHE A 264 -9.98 14.08 -1.93
C PHE A 264 -11.14 14.96 -2.31
N VAL A 265 -11.58 15.74 -1.36
CA VAL A 265 -12.67 16.69 -1.53
C VAL A 265 -12.26 18.04 -0.95
N GLN A 266 -12.79 19.11 -1.54
CA GLN A 266 -12.57 20.44 -1.01
C GLN A 266 -13.81 20.89 -0.25
N ASP A 267 -13.63 21.43 0.93
CA ASP A 267 -14.65 22.12 1.71
C ASP A 267 -14.23 23.56 2.02
N ALA A 268 -15.01 24.28 2.81
CA ALA A 268 -14.74 25.67 3.17
C ALA A 268 -13.44 25.84 3.98
N ALA A 269 -12.95 24.78 4.63
CA ALA A 269 -11.71 24.79 5.43
C ALA A 269 -10.47 24.39 4.62
N GLY A 270 -10.65 23.86 3.40
CA GLY A 270 -9.56 23.43 2.53
C GLY A 270 -9.74 22.02 1.97
N TRP A 271 -8.64 21.37 1.61
CA TRP A 271 -8.64 20.01 1.09
C TRP A 271 -8.65 18.96 2.21
N VAL A 272 -9.43 17.92 2.01
CA VAL A 272 -9.58 16.81 2.97
C VAL A 272 -9.44 15.48 2.23
N GLU A 273 -8.61 14.60 2.77
CA GLU A 273 -8.58 13.19 2.39
C GLU A 273 -9.71 12.45 3.09
N LEU A 274 -10.49 11.69 2.32
CA LEU A 274 -11.44 10.69 2.80
C LEU A 274 -10.83 9.31 2.59
N ASN A 275 -10.79 8.48 3.64
CA ASN A 275 -10.33 7.11 3.56
C ASN A 275 -11.29 6.21 4.34
N ALA A 276 -11.90 5.24 3.65
CA ALA A 276 -12.90 4.37 4.24
C ALA A 276 -12.63 2.90 3.92
N THR A 277 -12.92 2.06 4.88
CA THR A 277 -13.02 0.60 4.80
C THR A 277 -14.36 0.17 5.41
N ALA A 278 -14.65 -1.12 5.42
CA ALA A 278 -15.85 -1.64 6.10
C ALA A 278 -15.89 -1.29 7.60
N ASP A 279 -14.74 -1.04 8.23
CA ASP A 279 -14.62 -0.72 9.66
C ASP A 279 -14.91 0.75 9.98
N GLY A 280 -14.92 1.63 8.97
CA GLY A 280 -15.21 3.03 9.17
C GLY A 280 -14.60 3.98 8.14
N LEU A 281 -14.89 5.26 8.32
CA LEU A 281 -14.41 6.36 7.49
C LEU A 281 -13.60 7.33 8.33
N THR A 282 -12.47 7.74 7.83
CA THR A 282 -11.64 8.81 8.38
C THR A 282 -11.54 9.97 7.41
N ALA A 283 -11.45 11.19 7.94
CA ALA A 283 -11.29 12.41 7.19
C ALA A 283 -10.14 13.23 7.80
N ALA A 284 -9.13 13.55 6.99
CA ALA A 284 -7.94 14.27 7.44
C ALA A 284 -7.64 15.46 6.52
N PRO A 285 -7.27 16.64 7.06
CA PRO A 285 -6.88 17.78 6.24
C PRO A 285 -5.57 17.50 5.52
N ILE A 286 -5.48 17.97 4.28
CA ILE A 286 -4.26 17.88 3.45
C ILE A 286 -3.94 19.26 2.85
N PRO A 287 -2.67 19.55 2.51
CA PRO A 287 -2.27 20.87 2.01
C PRO A 287 -2.84 21.22 0.65
N ALA A 288 -2.96 20.24 -0.24
CA ALA A 288 -3.46 20.38 -1.60
C ALA A 288 -4.10 19.06 -2.06
N GLY A 289 -4.99 19.14 -3.05
CA GLY A 289 -5.65 17.95 -3.59
C GLY A 289 -6.28 18.25 -4.96
N GLN A 290 -6.85 17.21 -5.54
CA GLN A 290 -7.71 17.26 -6.72
C GLN A 290 -8.96 16.47 -6.38
N GLU A 291 -10.14 16.98 -6.75
CA GLU A 291 -11.39 16.29 -6.48
C GLU A 291 -11.44 14.95 -7.22
N VAL A 292 -11.37 13.87 -6.45
CA VAL A 292 -11.46 12.50 -6.94
C VAL A 292 -11.94 11.58 -5.83
N LEU A 293 -12.77 10.62 -6.17
CA LEU A 293 -13.10 9.49 -5.31
C LEU A 293 -12.74 8.19 -6.05
N ILE A 294 -12.03 7.32 -5.39
CA ILE A 294 -11.57 6.02 -5.90
C ILE A 294 -12.23 4.95 -5.05
N VAL A 295 -12.95 4.06 -5.69
CA VAL A 295 -13.54 2.88 -5.06
C VAL A 295 -12.80 1.65 -5.56
N ILE A 296 -12.24 0.86 -4.66
CA ILE A 296 -11.44 -0.33 -4.96
C ILE A 296 -12.16 -1.55 -4.40
N GLY A 297 -12.25 -2.60 -5.21
CA GLY A 297 -12.95 -3.82 -4.79
C GLY A 297 -13.00 -4.90 -5.86
N GLU A 298 -13.81 -5.90 -5.62
CA GLU A 298 -14.02 -7.07 -6.47
C GLU A 298 -15.39 -6.96 -7.16
N GLY A 299 -15.43 -7.13 -8.49
CA GLY A 299 -16.66 -7.12 -9.26
C GLY A 299 -17.46 -5.82 -9.14
N LEU A 300 -16.78 -4.67 -9.16
CA LEU A 300 -17.43 -3.37 -8.97
C LEU A 300 -18.38 -3.01 -10.12
N ASP A 301 -19.57 -2.53 -9.75
CA ASP A 301 -20.53 -1.89 -10.67
C ASP A 301 -20.43 -0.37 -10.53
N LYS A 302 -19.75 0.27 -11.50
CA LYS A 302 -19.47 1.70 -11.47
C LYS A 302 -20.77 2.56 -11.51
N GLU A 303 -21.76 2.13 -12.30
CA GLU A 303 -23.03 2.87 -12.44
C GLU A 303 -23.81 2.82 -11.13
N ARG A 304 -23.84 1.63 -10.49
CA ARG A 304 -24.50 1.47 -9.19
C ARG A 304 -23.81 2.28 -8.09
N ILE A 305 -22.47 2.25 -8.05
CA ILE A 305 -21.69 3.03 -7.09
C ILE A 305 -22.00 4.52 -7.27
N GLU A 306 -21.98 5.04 -8.50
CA GLU A 306 -22.30 6.43 -8.77
C GLU A 306 -23.73 6.77 -8.34
N ALA A 307 -24.70 5.89 -8.58
CA ALA A 307 -26.08 6.08 -8.16
C ALA A 307 -26.21 6.17 -6.63
N VAL A 308 -25.48 5.33 -5.87
CA VAL A 308 -25.43 5.39 -4.39
C VAL A 308 -24.79 6.68 -3.91
N LEU A 309 -23.72 7.13 -4.56
CA LEU A 309 -23.03 8.36 -4.18
C LEU A 309 -23.88 9.62 -4.47
N ARG A 310 -24.74 9.60 -5.48
CA ARG A 310 -25.56 10.78 -5.87
C ARG A 310 -26.94 10.84 -5.21
N ASN A 311 -27.48 9.72 -4.74
CA ASN A 311 -28.81 9.64 -4.12
C ASN A 311 -28.76 9.61 -2.60
#